data_e811b2cf0dff3521541fc45f3541ee5c
#
_entry.id   e811b2cf0dff3521541fc45f3541ee5c
#
_cell.length_a   1.000
_cell.length_b   1.000
_cell.length_c   1.000
_cell.angle_alpha   90.00
_cell.angle_beta   90.00
_cell.angle_gamma   90.00
#
_symmetry.space_group_name_H-M   'P 1'
#
loop_
_entity.id
_entity.type
_entity.pdbx_description
1 polymer ?
#
loop_
_entity_poly.entity_id
_entity_poly.type
_entity_poly.pdbx_seq_one_letter_code
_entity_poly.pdbx_strand_id
1 'polypeptide(L)'
;MVAERREGSRFSLGPAVALRRDALEKIGGIAATADYYSDDFVLGNLIWAAGYKVIFSHHIIQHVLTPRTLKRTLGDQLRWMKSPGVRGPGGQAGTGVTRASASGGLGRSEAAAIGHWTLGIGLLAGAFVNRAAQSIAVGWGMIGDRRALYLSWLYPIRDLLGFFTWLASFGSRTFFWRGETYRFSKGGRIIPQNRAAESAVGAEL
;
A
#
# COMPACT_ATOMS: atom_id res chain seq x y z
N MET A 1 13.03 5.84 10.34
CA MET A 1 12.34 6.54 11.46
C MET A 1 13.16 7.64 12.15
N VAL A 2 14.42 7.43 12.56
CA VAL A 2 15.23 8.52 13.20
C VAL A 2 15.64 9.60 12.21
N ALA A 3 16.03 9.25 10.99
CA ALA A 3 16.33 10.20 9.92
C ALA A 3 15.09 11.00 9.47
N GLU A 4 13.93 10.36 9.36
CA GLU A 4 12.65 11.03 9.04
C GLU A 4 12.25 12.11 10.05
N ARG A 5 12.59 11.93 11.33
CA ARG A 5 12.31 12.96 12.36
C ARG A 5 13.12 14.24 12.16
N ARG A 6 14.33 14.14 11.59
CA ARG A 6 15.21 15.31 11.37
C ARG A 6 14.97 15.97 10.02
N GLU A 7 14.77 15.16 8.97
CA GLU A 7 14.69 15.64 7.58
C GLU A 7 13.25 15.77 7.06
N GLY A 8 12.28 15.11 7.72
CA GLY A 8 10.90 15.00 7.26
C GLY A 8 10.74 13.94 6.16
N SER A 9 9.50 13.65 5.83
CA SER A 9 9.15 12.79 4.71
C SER A 9 8.94 13.62 3.44
N ARG A 10 9.15 13.01 2.27
CA ARG A 10 8.84 13.64 0.98
C ARG A 10 7.43 13.33 0.49
N PHE A 11 6.65 12.60 1.26
CA PHE A 11 5.29 12.19 0.91
C PHE A 11 4.42 12.11 2.15
N SER A 12 3.11 12.18 1.98
CA SER A 12 2.13 11.89 3.02
C SER A 12 1.41 10.57 2.75
N LEU A 13 0.77 10.04 3.79
CA LEU A 13 -0.07 8.84 3.72
C LEU A 13 -1.48 9.20 4.17
N GLY A 14 -2.49 8.92 3.35
CA GLY A 14 -3.89 8.93 3.77
C GLY A 14 -4.09 7.85 4.83
N PRO A 15 -5.08 7.83 5.70
CA PRO A 15 -6.41 8.41 5.60
C PRO A 15 -6.60 9.76 6.30
N ALA A 16 -5.61 10.28 7.02
CA ALA A 16 -5.73 11.57 7.69
C ALA A 16 -4.47 12.41 7.47
N VAL A 17 -4.65 13.57 6.85
CA VAL A 17 -3.61 14.56 6.62
C VAL A 17 -4.09 15.91 7.17
N ALA A 18 -3.29 16.52 8.04
CA ALA A 18 -3.49 17.88 8.51
C ALA A 18 -2.41 18.77 7.90
N LEU A 19 -2.81 19.91 7.34
CA LEU A 19 -1.89 20.86 6.74
C LEU A 19 -2.36 22.31 6.97
N ARG A 20 -1.43 23.23 6.85
CA ARG A 20 -1.72 24.66 6.94
C ARG A 20 -2.36 25.14 5.65
N ARG A 21 -3.27 26.09 5.75
CA ARG A 21 -3.98 26.68 4.61
C ARG A 21 -3.02 27.36 3.63
N ASP A 22 -2.05 28.12 4.12
CA ASP A 22 -1.03 28.78 3.30
C ASP A 22 -0.20 27.80 2.48
N ALA A 23 0.14 26.66 3.05
CA ALA A 23 0.86 25.59 2.35
C ALA A 23 0.00 24.95 1.26
N LEU A 24 -1.31 24.76 1.50
CA LEU A 24 -2.24 24.24 0.49
C LEU A 24 -2.44 25.24 -0.66
N GLU A 25 -2.59 26.51 -0.36
CA GLU A 25 -2.76 27.58 -1.36
C GLU A 25 -1.52 27.70 -2.26
N LYS A 26 -0.32 27.57 -1.67
CA LYS A 26 0.95 27.67 -2.39
C LYS A 26 1.12 26.56 -3.45
N ILE A 27 0.51 25.41 -3.27
CA ILE A 27 0.58 24.31 -4.25
C ILE A 27 -0.58 24.32 -5.28
N GLY A 28 -1.46 25.32 -5.23
CA GLY A 28 -2.62 25.43 -6.11
C GLY A 28 -3.89 24.76 -5.56
N GLY A 29 -3.95 24.50 -4.25
CA GLY A 29 -5.10 23.89 -3.59
C GLY A 29 -5.16 22.37 -3.76
N ILE A 30 -6.24 21.76 -3.25
CA ILE A 30 -6.47 20.31 -3.35
C ILE A 30 -6.67 19.86 -4.81
N ALA A 31 -7.12 20.75 -5.69
CA ALA A 31 -7.32 20.48 -7.11
C ALA A 31 -6.02 20.05 -7.81
N ALA A 32 -4.85 20.47 -7.32
CA ALA A 32 -3.54 20.06 -7.86
C ALA A 32 -3.30 18.54 -7.77
N THR A 33 -4.05 17.82 -6.94
CA THR A 33 -3.94 16.35 -6.76
C THR A 33 -5.06 15.57 -7.43
N ALA A 34 -6.07 16.23 -8.03
CA ALA A 34 -7.31 15.61 -8.49
C ALA A 34 -7.13 14.54 -9.58
N ASP A 35 -6.13 14.71 -10.45
CA ASP A 35 -5.84 13.79 -11.55
C ASP A 35 -4.93 12.62 -11.16
N TYR A 36 -4.58 12.51 -9.87
CA TYR A 36 -3.65 11.49 -9.42
C TYR A 36 -4.37 10.38 -8.65
N TYR A 37 -3.92 9.16 -8.87
CA TYR A 37 -4.44 8.00 -8.16
C TYR A 37 -4.11 8.00 -6.66
N SER A 38 -2.89 8.36 -6.32
CA SER A 38 -2.41 8.51 -4.94
C SER A 38 -2.33 9.99 -4.60
N ASP A 39 -3.49 10.59 -4.43
CA ASP A 39 -3.66 12.01 -4.10
C ASP A 39 -2.92 12.41 -2.82
N ASP A 40 -2.95 11.54 -1.79
CA ASP A 40 -2.23 11.69 -0.53
C ASP A 40 -0.70 11.72 -0.74
N PHE A 41 -0.16 10.79 -1.51
CA PHE A 41 1.27 10.74 -1.81
C PHE A 41 1.72 12.00 -2.57
N VAL A 42 0.97 12.39 -3.60
CA VAL A 42 1.27 13.58 -4.42
C VAL A 42 1.14 14.86 -3.60
N LEU A 43 0.12 14.95 -2.73
CA LEU A 43 -0.05 16.08 -1.82
C LEU A 43 1.21 16.30 -0.97
N GLY A 44 1.73 15.24 -0.35
CA GLY A 44 2.96 15.33 0.43
C GLY A 44 4.17 15.75 -0.41
N ASN A 45 4.31 15.24 -1.64
CA ASN A 45 5.38 15.64 -2.56
C ASN A 45 5.32 17.12 -2.93
N LEU A 46 4.12 17.63 -3.26
CA LEU A 46 3.93 19.03 -3.62
C LEU A 46 4.21 19.97 -2.44
N ILE A 47 3.75 19.63 -1.24
CA ILE A 47 4.01 20.37 0.00
C ILE A 47 5.52 20.39 0.30
N TRP A 48 6.19 19.23 0.17
CA TRP A 48 7.64 19.17 0.35
C TRP A 48 8.39 19.99 -0.71
N ALA A 49 8.00 19.89 -1.98
CA ALA A 49 8.60 20.67 -3.08
C ALA A 49 8.40 22.18 -2.92
N ALA A 50 7.30 22.60 -2.28
CA ALA A 50 7.03 24.00 -1.93
C ALA A 50 7.89 24.52 -0.74
N GLY A 51 8.77 23.67 -0.17
CA GLY A 51 9.69 24.03 0.89
C GLY A 51 9.15 23.79 2.32
N TYR A 52 7.99 23.15 2.46
CA TYR A 52 7.45 22.77 3.76
C TYR A 52 7.93 21.39 4.19
N LYS A 53 7.92 21.15 5.50
CA LYS A 53 8.28 19.85 6.08
C LYS A 53 7.05 18.98 6.24
N VAL A 54 7.09 17.77 5.71
CA VAL A 54 6.08 16.73 5.93
C VAL A 54 6.57 15.82 7.06
N ILE A 55 5.73 15.64 8.09
CA ILE A 55 6.06 14.81 9.26
C ILE A 55 4.95 13.81 9.52
N PHE A 56 5.30 12.58 9.93
CA PHE A 56 4.34 11.62 10.44
C PHE A 56 4.06 11.88 11.91
N SER A 57 2.78 12.06 12.24
CA SER A 57 2.34 12.21 13.62
C SER A 57 2.51 10.89 14.39
N HIS A 58 2.82 11.00 15.68
CA HIS A 58 2.78 9.85 16.60
C HIS A 58 1.37 9.55 17.11
N HIS A 59 0.41 10.41 16.78
CA HIS A 59 -0.97 10.21 17.16
C HIS A 59 -1.57 9.07 16.36
N ILE A 60 -2.05 8.05 17.07
CA ILE A 60 -2.72 6.90 16.47
C ILE A 60 -4.18 7.28 16.26
N ILE A 61 -4.63 7.24 15.01
CA ILE A 61 -6.03 7.44 14.65
C ILE A 61 -6.75 6.12 14.54
N GLN A 62 -7.98 6.06 15.03
CA GLN A 62 -8.83 4.90 14.87
C GLN A 62 -9.53 4.94 13.50
N HIS A 63 -9.22 3.96 12.64
CA HIS A 63 -9.88 3.81 11.36
C HIS A 63 -11.14 2.96 11.52
N VAL A 64 -12.31 3.59 11.46
CA VAL A 64 -13.60 2.91 11.51
C VAL A 64 -13.90 2.28 10.15
N LEU A 65 -13.90 0.95 10.11
CA LEU A 65 -14.24 0.19 8.90
C LEU A 65 -15.73 -0.15 8.92
N THR A 66 -16.45 0.17 7.87
CA THR A 66 -17.79 -0.34 7.65
C THR A 66 -17.75 -1.82 7.28
N PRO A 67 -18.73 -2.63 7.69
CA PRO A 67 -18.81 -4.04 7.30
C PRO A 67 -18.74 -4.20 5.78
N ARG A 68 -17.85 -5.08 5.31
CA ARG A 68 -17.62 -5.32 3.88
C ARG A 68 -17.52 -6.82 3.61
N THR A 69 -17.93 -7.23 2.41
CA THR A 69 -17.70 -8.61 1.96
C THR A 69 -16.21 -8.84 1.69
N LEU A 70 -15.75 -10.09 1.84
CA LEU A 70 -14.37 -10.46 1.52
C LEU A 70 -13.99 -10.10 0.08
N LYS A 71 -14.91 -10.34 -0.88
CA LYS A 71 -14.72 -9.98 -2.30
C LYS A 71 -14.42 -8.48 -2.47
N ARG A 72 -15.16 -7.62 -1.79
CA ARG A 72 -14.95 -6.17 -1.85
C ARG A 72 -13.63 -5.77 -1.21
N THR A 73 -13.29 -6.37 -0.08
CA THR A 73 -12.01 -6.12 0.60
C THR A 73 -10.82 -6.52 -0.27
N LEU A 74 -10.86 -7.68 -0.92
CA LEU A 74 -9.80 -8.12 -1.84
C LEU A 74 -9.72 -7.22 -3.08
N GLY A 75 -10.86 -6.76 -3.61
CA GLY A 75 -10.90 -5.80 -4.71
C GLY A 75 -10.25 -4.46 -4.35
N ASP A 76 -10.54 -3.92 -3.16
CA ASP A 76 -9.91 -2.69 -2.66
C ASP A 76 -8.39 -2.90 -2.45
N GLN A 77 -7.99 -4.04 -1.89
CA GLN A 77 -6.57 -4.40 -1.73
C GLN A 77 -5.84 -4.47 -3.08
N LEU A 78 -6.44 -5.14 -4.06
CA LEU A 78 -5.89 -5.24 -5.41
C LEU A 78 -5.76 -3.85 -6.06
N ARG A 79 -6.77 -3.01 -5.90
CA ARG A 79 -6.75 -1.63 -6.38
C ARG A 79 -5.59 -0.86 -5.77
N TRP A 80 -5.41 -0.90 -4.45
CA TRP A 80 -4.30 -0.22 -3.78
C TRP A 80 -2.92 -0.74 -4.20
N MET A 81 -2.79 -2.06 -4.44
CA MET A 81 -1.54 -2.65 -4.96
C MET A 81 -1.18 -2.20 -6.37
N LYS A 82 -2.15 -1.70 -7.15
CA LYS A 82 -1.92 -1.10 -8.46
C LYS A 82 -1.45 0.35 -8.38
N SER A 83 -1.37 0.96 -7.20
CA SER A 83 -0.96 2.36 -7.02
C SER A 83 0.42 2.63 -7.60
N PRO A 84 0.59 3.67 -8.42
CA PRO A 84 1.88 4.05 -9.00
C PRO A 84 2.93 4.45 -7.94
N GLY A 85 2.51 4.94 -6.78
CA GLY A 85 3.41 5.27 -5.67
C GLY A 85 4.12 4.03 -5.11
N VAL A 86 3.49 2.85 -5.23
CA VAL A 86 4.07 1.55 -4.88
C VAL A 86 4.85 0.95 -6.07
N ARG A 87 4.57 1.42 -7.30
CA ARG A 87 5.14 0.92 -8.55
C ARG A 87 6.46 1.57 -8.97
N GLY A 88 7.05 2.45 -8.20
CA GLY A 88 8.44 2.82 -8.44
C GLY A 88 9.30 1.56 -8.54
N PRO A 89 10.35 1.52 -9.39
CA PRO A 89 11.12 0.29 -9.69
C PRO A 89 11.60 -0.46 -8.45
N GLY A 90 11.89 0.25 -7.37
CA GLY A 90 12.28 -0.35 -6.08
C GLY A 90 11.10 -0.64 -5.13
N GLY A 91 10.01 0.15 -5.19
CA GLY A 91 8.92 0.05 -4.21
C GLY A 91 8.06 -1.19 -4.37
N GLN A 92 7.77 -1.57 -5.62
CA GLN A 92 6.95 -2.75 -5.90
C GLN A 92 7.71 -4.06 -5.64
N ALA A 93 8.99 -4.11 -6.02
CA ALA A 93 9.86 -5.24 -5.69
C ALA A 93 10.06 -5.37 -4.18
N GLY A 94 10.33 -4.26 -3.47
CA GLY A 94 10.49 -4.24 -2.02
C GLY A 94 9.24 -4.73 -1.29
N THR A 95 8.04 -4.37 -1.74
CA THR A 95 6.77 -4.87 -1.15
C THR A 95 6.63 -6.38 -1.33
N GLY A 96 7.01 -6.92 -2.49
CA GLY A 96 7.00 -8.36 -2.76
C GLY A 96 7.98 -9.11 -1.88
N VAL A 97 9.22 -8.65 -1.78
CA VAL A 97 10.27 -9.24 -0.93
C VAL A 97 9.86 -9.21 0.55
N THR A 98 9.33 -8.09 1.05
CA THR A 98 8.88 -7.99 2.44
C THR A 98 7.76 -8.98 2.76
N ARG A 99 6.82 -9.19 1.83
CA ARG A 99 5.73 -10.16 2.00
C ARG A 99 6.22 -11.60 1.88
N ALA A 100 7.08 -11.89 0.91
CA ALA A 100 7.66 -13.21 0.73
C ALA A 100 8.56 -13.60 1.91
N SER A 101 9.38 -12.69 2.43
CA SER A 101 10.22 -12.93 3.60
C SER A 101 9.40 -13.10 4.87
N ALA A 102 8.33 -12.31 5.06
CA ALA A 102 7.44 -12.45 6.21
C ALA A 102 6.71 -13.79 6.25
N SER A 103 6.43 -14.39 5.09
CA SER A 103 5.82 -15.72 4.98
C SER A 103 6.83 -16.88 4.99
N GLY A 104 8.13 -16.61 5.13
CA GLY A 104 9.18 -17.64 5.08
C GLY A 104 9.37 -18.26 3.68
N GLY A 105 8.76 -17.64 2.65
CA GLY A 105 8.72 -18.22 1.30
C GLY A 105 10.10 -18.39 0.66
N LEU A 106 11.01 -17.45 0.88
CA LEU A 106 12.36 -17.50 0.32
C LEU A 106 13.19 -18.64 0.92
N GLY A 107 13.25 -18.74 2.25
CA GLY A 107 14.01 -19.80 2.91
C GLY A 107 13.47 -21.21 2.64
N ARG A 108 12.15 -21.33 2.40
CA ARG A 108 11.53 -22.61 2.06
C ARG A 108 11.89 -23.08 0.66
N SER A 109 11.91 -22.20 -0.32
CA SER A 109 12.27 -22.56 -1.70
C SER A 109 13.73 -23.01 -1.80
N GLU A 110 14.63 -22.33 -1.09
CA GLU A 110 16.05 -22.73 -1.03
C GLU A 110 16.24 -24.05 -0.30
N ALA A 111 15.62 -24.24 0.87
CA ALA A 111 15.73 -25.49 1.62
C ALA A 111 15.11 -26.68 0.89
N ALA A 112 14.02 -26.48 0.15
CA ALA A 112 13.42 -27.52 -0.69
C ALA A 112 14.30 -27.87 -1.89
N ALA A 113 14.96 -26.90 -2.50
CA ALA A 113 15.88 -27.11 -3.62
C ALA A 113 17.13 -27.92 -3.22
N ILE A 114 17.54 -27.84 -1.95
CA ILE A 114 18.70 -28.56 -1.39
C ILE A 114 18.29 -29.95 -0.82
N GLY A 115 17.00 -30.30 -0.86
CA GLY A 115 16.49 -31.57 -0.33
C GLY A 115 16.30 -31.62 1.20
N HIS A 116 16.45 -30.49 1.91
CA HIS A 116 16.29 -30.40 3.35
C HIS A 116 14.86 -30.01 3.77
N TRP A 117 13.91 -30.90 3.57
CA TRP A 117 12.47 -30.67 3.86
C TRP A 117 12.20 -30.29 5.33
N THR A 118 12.91 -30.91 6.27
CA THR A 118 12.78 -30.61 7.71
C THR A 118 13.20 -29.19 8.01
N LEU A 119 14.27 -28.69 7.41
CA LEU A 119 14.71 -27.29 7.52
C LEU A 119 13.67 -26.36 6.91
N GLY A 120 13.12 -26.69 5.73
CA GLY A 120 12.07 -25.90 5.08
C GLY A 120 10.80 -25.75 5.94
N ILE A 121 10.36 -26.86 6.56
CA ILE A 121 9.22 -26.86 7.48
C ILE A 121 9.53 -26.03 8.74
N GLY A 122 10.73 -26.19 9.31
CA GLY A 122 11.18 -25.42 10.47
C GLY A 122 11.20 -23.92 10.22
N LEU A 123 11.71 -23.49 9.09
CA LEU A 123 11.73 -22.08 8.67
C LEU A 123 10.30 -21.54 8.46
N LEU A 124 9.41 -22.32 7.86
CA LEU A 124 8.01 -21.92 7.71
C LEU A 124 7.31 -21.76 9.05
N ALA A 125 7.48 -22.73 9.96
CA ALA A 125 6.92 -22.66 11.30
C ALA A 125 7.47 -21.47 12.09
N GLY A 126 8.78 -21.24 12.03
CA GLY A 126 9.44 -20.09 12.64
C GLY A 126 8.93 -18.75 12.11
N ALA A 127 8.75 -18.63 10.79
CA ALA A 127 8.18 -17.44 10.17
C ALA A 127 6.72 -17.22 10.61
N PHE A 128 5.93 -18.30 10.71
CA PHE A 128 4.55 -18.23 11.19
C PHE A 128 4.49 -17.75 12.66
N VAL A 129 5.29 -18.33 13.53
CA VAL A 129 5.37 -17.95 14.95
C VAL A 129 5.85 -16.50 15.09
N ASN A 130 6.90 -16.12 14.38
CA ASN A 130 7.41 -14.74 14.39
C ASN A 130 6.34 -13.73 13.94
N ARG A 131 5.57 -14.07 12.91
CA ARG A 131 4.51 -13.20 12.41
C ARG A 131 3.34 -13.07 13.40
N ALA A 132 2.96 -14.16 14.04
CA ALA A 132 1.96 -14.15 15.11
C ALA A 132 2.45 -13.31 16.31
N ALA A 133 3.69 -13.48 16.73
CA ALA A 133 4.29 -12.70 17.81
C ALA A 133 4.31 -11.19 17.50
N GLN A 134 4.71 -10.80 16.28
CA GLN A 134 4.66 -9.41 15.85
C GLN A 134 3.23 -8.85 15.88
N SER A 135 2.24 -9.62 15.45
CA SER A 135 0.84 -9.18 15.48
C SER A 135 0.32 -8.97 16.89
N ILE A 136 0.73 -9.82 17.84
CA ILE A 136 0.41 -9.67 19.27
C ILE A 136 1.12 -8.45 19.85
N ALA A 137 2.42 -8.30 19.59
CA ALA A 137 3.21 -7.18 20.11
C ALA A 137 2.64 -5.81 19.65
N VAL A 138 2.24 -5.69 18.39
CA VAL A 138 1.65 -4.46 17.87
C VAL A 138 0.18 -4.32 18.26
N GLY A 139 -0.64 -5.35 18.03
CA GLY A 139 -2.08 -5.29 18.22
C GLY A 139 -2.46 -5.16 19.70
N TRP A 140 -1.91 -6.01 20.56
CA TRP A 140 -2.17 -5.96 21.99
C TRP A 140 -1.21 -5.03 22.73
N GLY A 141 0.08 -5.12 22.47
CA GLY A 141 1.09 -4.38 23.23
C GLY A 141 1.09 -2.88 22.95
N MET A 142 0.86 -2.45 21.71
CA MET A 142 0.88 -1.01 21.33
C MET A 142 -0.51 -0.40 21.19
N ILE A 143 -1.48 -1.14 20.66
CA ILE A 143 -2.84 -0.63 20.36
C ILE A 143 -3.81 -1.00 21.46
N GLY A 144 -3.54 -2.02 22.28
CA GLY A 144 -4.42 -2.49 23.35
C GLY A 144 -5.58 -3.38 22.86
N ASP A 145 -5.58 -3.82 21.61
CA ASP A 145 -6.62 -4.68 21.04
C ASP A 145 -6.41 -6.13 21.47
N ARG A 146 -7.23 -6.60 22.43
CA ARG A 146 -7.20 -7.98 22.91
C ARG A 146 -7.49 -9.03 21.84
N ARG A 147 -8.15 -8.65 20.74
CA ARG A 147 -8.43 -9.57 19.62
C ARG A 147 -7.14 -10.09 18.98
N ALA A 148 -6.06 -9.32 19.04
CA ALA A 148 -4.75 -9.75 18.55
C ALA A 148 -4.25 -11.04 19.22
N LEU A 149 -4.63 -11.33 20.48
CA LEU A 149 -4.21 -12.52 21.19
C LEU A 149 -4.76 -13.82 20.59
N TYR A 150 -6.01 -13.81 20.13
CA TYR A 150 -6.66 -15.01 19.60
C TYR A 150 -6.83 -15.01 18.07
N LEU A 151 -6.62 -13.88 17.41
CA LEU A 151 -6.64 -13.78 15.94
C LEU A 151 -5.24 -13.70 15.31
N SER A 152 -4.17 -13.77 16.11
CA SER A 152 -2.78 -13.66 15.63
C SER A 152 -2.43 -14.70 14.54
N TRP A 153 -3.00 -15.90 14.62
CA TRP A 153 -2.80 -16.97 13.64
C TRP A 153 -3.37 -16.67 12.25
N LEU A 154 -4.29 -15.69 12.11
CA LEU A 154 -4.83 -15.24 10.83
C LEU A 154 -3.86 -14.32 10.05
N TYR A 155 -2.88 -13.71 10.72
CA TYR A 155 -1.98 -12.77 10.06
C TYR A 155 -1.10 -13.41 8.98
N PRO A 156 -0.53 -14.61 9.18
CA PRO A 156 0.18 -15.31 8.11
C PRO A 156 -0.71 -15.61 6.89
N ILE A 157 -1.98 -15.96 7.11
CA ILE A 157 -2.96 -16.19 6.03
C ILE A 157 -3.24 -14.88 5.29
N ARG A 158 -3.42 -13.78 6.02
CA ARG A 158 -3.58 -12.45 5.46
C ARG A 158 -2.36 -12.03 4.62
N ASP A 159 -1.15 -12.32 5.08
CA ASP A 159 0.08 -12.00 4.34
C ASP A 159 0.18 -12.81 3.05
N LEU A 160 -0.23 -14.08 3.07
CA LEU A 160 -0.32 -14.93 1.88
C LEU A 160 -1.34 -14.37 0.87
N LEU A 161 -2.53 -13.99 1.31
CA LEU A 161 -3.53 -13.30 0.48
C LEU A 161 -2.96 -11.99 -0.08
N GLY A 162 -2.22 -11.24 0.74
CA GLY A 162 -1.52 -10.05 0.33
C GLY A 162 -0.47 -10.29 -0.75
N PHE A 163 0.24 -11.42 -0.71
CA PHE A 163 1.18 -11.82 -1.74
C PHE A 163 0.46 -12.11 -3.07
N PHE A 164 -0.63 -12.87 -3.06
CA PHE A 164 -1.40 -13.15 -4.26
C PHE A 164 -2.05 -11.89 -4.84
N THR A 165 -2.56 -10.99 -4.02
CA THR A 165 -3.09 -9.70 -4.50
C THR A 165 -2.00 -8.82 -5.10
N TRP A 166 -0.79 -8.86 -4.54
CA TRP A 166 0.38 -8.20 -5.13
C TRP A 166 0.73 -8.78 -6.49
N LEU A 167 0.81 -10.10 -6.61
CA LEU A 167 1.06 -10.78 -7.88
C LEU A 167 -0.01 -10.44 -8.92
N ALA A 168 -1.28 -10.50 -8.55
CA ALA A 168 -2.40 -10.16 -9.42
C ALA A 168 -2.41 -8.68 -9.86
N SER A 169 -1.75 -7.78 -9.09
CA SER A 169 -1.67 -6.36 -9.43
C SER A 169 -0.90 -6.06 -10.72
N PHE A 170 -0.06 -6.99 -11.17
CA PHE A 170 0.70 -6.84 -12.42
C PHE A 170 -0.14 -7.14 -13.68
N GLY A 171 -1.27 -7.84 -13.54
CA GLY A 171 -2.06 -8.32 -14.67
C GLY A 171 -2.79 -7.25 -15.48
N SER A 172 -3.01 -6.04 -14.96
CA SER A 172 -3.76 -5.01 -15.65
C SER A 172 -3.35 -3.60 -15.23
N ARG A 173 -3.31 -2.68 -16.20
CA ARG A 173 -3.07 -1.24 -15.99
C ARG A 173 -4.37 -0.45 -15.79
N THR A 174 -5.53 -1.13 -15.77
CA THR A 174 -6.83 -0.52 -15.57
C THR A 174 -7.41 -0.91 -14.22
N PHE A 175 -8.28 -0.09 -13.67
CA PHE A 175 -9.02 -0.37 -12.45
C PHE A 175 -10.41 0.26 -12.51
N PHE A 176 -11.36 -0.36 -11.81
CA PHE A 176 -12.73 0.14 -11.69
C PHE A 176 -12.88 0.92 -10.38
N TRP A 177 -13.40 2.15 -10.48
CA TRP A 177 -13.64 3.01 -9.32
C TRP A 177 -14.85 3.92 -9.56
N ARG A 178 -15.74 3.98 -8.57
CA ARG A 178 -16.95 4.82 -8.57
C ARG A 178 -17.84 4.68 -9.82
N GLY A 179 -17.95 3.49 -10.38
CA GLY A 179 -18.78 3.25 -11.56
C GLY A 179 -18.06 3.42 -12.91
N GLU A 180 -16.81 3.87 -12.91
CA GLU A 180 -16.04 4.12 -14.12
C GLU A 180 -14.73 3.30 -14.15
N THR A 181 -14.24 3.03 -15.35
CA THR A 181 -12.95 2.38 -15.55
C THR A 181 -11.89 3.43 -15.86
N TYR A 182 -10.81 3.39 -15.10
CA TYR A 182 -9.67 4.29 -15.25
C TYR A 182 -8.44 3.52 -15.72
N ARG A 183 -7.57 4.20 -16.43
CA ARG A 183 -6.25 3.73 -16.85
C ARG A 183 -5.16 4.57 -16.21
N PHE A 184 -4.08 3.90 -15.76
CA PHE A 184 -2.89 4.61 -15.31
C PHE A 184 -2.11 5.21 -16.45
N SER A 185 -1.78 6.50 -16.33
CA SER A 185 -0.90 7.24 -17.20
C SER A 185 0.48 7.47 -16.55
N LYS A 186 1.41 8.09 -17.27
CA LYS A 186 2.74 8.44 -16.76
C LYS A 186 2.64 9.36 -15.53
N GLY A 187 3.56 9.18 -14.58
CA GLY A 187 3.61 10.00 -13.36
C GLY A 187 2.50 9.74 -12.35
N GLY A 188 1.76 8.61 -12.45
CA GLY A 188 0.71 8.25 -11.50
C GLY A 188 -0.64 8.94 -11.72
N ARG A 189 -0.81 9.62 -12.85
CA ARG A 189 -2.10 10.18 -13.26
C ARG A 189 -3.08 9.10 -13.67
N ILE A 190 -4.37 9.39 -13.54
CA ILE A 190 -5.47 8.52 -13.95
C ILE A 190 -6.28 9.21 -15.05
N ILE A 191 -6.67 8.42 -16.06
CA ILE A 191 -7.48 8.90 -17.18
C ILE A 191 -8.72 7.99 -17.24
N PRO A 192 -9.95 8.58 -17.25
CA PRO A 192 -11.17 7.82 -17.52
C PRO A 192 -11.10 7.18 -18.91
N GLN A 193 -11.46 5.90 -19.05
CA GLN A 193 -11.40 5.22 -20.35
C GLN A 193 -12.37 5.81 -21.38
N ASN A 194 -13.52 6.34 -20.95
CA ASN A 194 -14.47 6.97 -21.86
C ASN A 194 -13.87 8.22 -22.54
N ARG A 195 -13.10 9.03 -21.81
CA ARG A 195 -12.39 10.19 -22.40
C ARG A 195 -11.22 9.79 -23.28
N ALA A 196 -10.56 8.66 -23.03
CA ALA A 196 -9.48 8.18 -23.87
C ALA A 196 -9.98 7.70 -25.23
N ALA A 197 -11.20 7.16 -25.30
CA ALA A 197 -11.84 6.79 -26.57
C ALA A 197 -12.23 8.04 -27.39
N GLU A 198 -12.78 9.07 -26.75
CA GLU A 198 -13.16 10.33 -27.40
C GLU A 198 -11.95 11.09 -27.97
N SER A 199 -10.82 11.12 -27.23
CA SER A 199 -9.60 11.79 -27.72
C SER A 199 -8.89 11.02 -28.84
N ALA A 200 -9.05 9.71 -28.93
CA ALA A 200 -8.52 8.90 -30.03
C ALA A 200 -9.31 9.13 -31.33
N VAL A 201 -10.64 9.22 -31.23
CA VAL A 201 -11.51 9.51 -32.37
C VAL A 201 -11.34 10.95 -32.90
N GLY A 202 -11.09 11.92 -32.00
CA GLY A 202 -10.84 13.32 -32.39
C GLY A 202 -9.43 13.58 -32.96
N ALA A 203 -8.50 12.65 -32.86
CA ALA A 203 -7.16 12.77 -33.46
C ALA A 203 -7.06 12.13 -34.86
N GLU A 204 -8.11 11.43 -35.31
CA GLU A 204 -8.21 10.83 -36.64
C GLU A 204 -9.08 11.66 -37.61
N LEU A 205 -9.61 12.79 -37.17
CA LEU A 205 -10.33 13.78 -37.98
C LEU A 205 -9.49 15.06 -38.22
#